data_9fd2470166563fbcf34104670a1970f4
#
_entry.id   9fd2470166563fbcf34104670a1970f4
#
_cell.length_a   1.000
_cell.length_b   1.000
_cell.length_c   1.000
_cell.angle_alpha   90.00
_cell.angle_beta   90.00
_cell.angle_gamma   90.00
#
_symmetry.space_group_name_H-M   'P 1'
#
loop_
_entity.id
_entity.type
_entity.pdbx_description
1 polymer ?
#
loop_
_entity_poly.entity_id
_entity_poly.type
_entity_poly.pdbx_seq_one_letter_code
_entity_poly.pdbx_strand_id
1 'polypeptide(L)'
;MTAGTGLNQGISHTEQSVFPDTGGSENAARGISMVQLWIALPTDQKIERSFHHYPELPTWSEDDVEMILTTGSYTNTSDETFEAPTIQYSKLVGIDVYFKQDGEATLNLEPDFEYGILVSEGEVASEGKVCQQDQLFRFHDSDVANSKSIKLAAKKGTRIMFIGGE
;
A
#
# COMPACT_ATOMS: atom_id res chain seq x y z
N MET A 1 9.73 -3.78 -3.77
CA MET A 1 8.63 -3.35 -4.67
C MET A 1 9.13 -3.25 -6.10
N THR A 2 8.30 -3.55 -7.08
CA THR A 2 8.64 -3.48 -8.49
C THR A 2 7.61 -2.60 -9.19
N ALA A 3 8.05 -1.59 -9.93
CA ALA A 3 7.19 -0.68 -10.67
C ALA A 3 7.54 -0.71 -12.16
N GLY A 4 6.53 -0.81 -13.00
CA GLY A 4 6.66 -0.74 -14.46
C GLY A 4 5.75 0.33 -15.03
N THR A 5 6.22 1.10 -15.99
CA THR A 5 5.45 2.15 -16.65
C THR A 5 5.29 1.87 -18.13
N GLY A 6 4.14 2.12 -18.71
CA GLY A 6 3.98 1.94 -20.15
C GLY A 6 2.54 1.95 -20.66
N LEU A 7 1.84 3.08 -20.58
CA LEU A 7 0.47 3.13 -21.08
C LEU A 7 0.33 3.39 -22.58
N ASN A 8 1.27 4.07 -23.22
CA ASN A 8 1.15 4.36 -24.66
C ASN A 8 1.76 3.28 -25.57
N GLN A 9 2.48 2.30 -25.02
CA GLN A 9 3.16 1.27 -25.82
C GLN A 9 3.02 -0.14 -25.24
N GLY A 10 2.33 -0.30 -24.10
CA GLY A 10 2.14 -1.57 -23.41
C GLY A 10 3.45 -2.19 -22.89
N ILE A 11 3.42 -2.71 -21.70
CA ILE A 11 4.45 -3.59 -21.15
C ILE A 11 3.78 -4.91 -20.80
N SER A 12 4.25 -6.00 -21.38
CA SER A 12 3.95 -7.33 -20.87
C SER A 12 5.03 -7.74 -19.88
N HIS A 13 4.62 -8.30 -18.77
CA HIS A 13 5.51 -8.85 -17.74
C HIS A 13 4.96 -10.18 -17.26
N THR A 14 5.82 -10.95 -16.65
CA THR A 14 5.46 -12.18 -15.95
C THR A 14 5.99 -12.11 -14.54
N GLU A 15 5.26 -12.65 -13.62
CA GLU A 15 5.64 -12.76 -12.22
C GLU A 15 5.81 -14.23 -11.87
N GLN A 16 6.93 -14.57 -11.28
CA GLN A 16 7.23 -15.91 -10.86
C GLN A 16 7.91 -15.91 -9.49
N SER A 17 7.39 -16.73 -8.59
CA SER A 17 8.09 -17.00 -7.33
C SER A 17 9.34 -17.80 -7.59
N VAL A 18 10.48 -17.27 -7.15
CA VAL A 18 11.73 -18.00 -7.14
C VAL A 18 11.96 -18.51 -5.72
N PHE A 19 11.61 -19.76 -5.47
CA PHE A 19 12.01 -20.43 -4.24
C PHE A 19 13.35 -21.13 -4.50
N PRO A 20 14.32 -21.07 -3.56
CA PRO A 20 15.49 -21.94 -3.64
C PRO A 20 15.01 -23.37 -3.72
N ASP A 21 15.55 -24.13 -4.68
CA ASP A 21 15.22 -25.54 -4.85
C ASP A 21 15.81 -26.34 -3.66
N THR A 22 15.07 -26.37 -2.56
CA THR A 22 15.45 -27.08 -1.33
C THR A 22 15.00 -28.54 -1.34
N GLY A 23 14.56 -29.05 -2.50
CA GLY A 23 14.30 -30.47 -2.71
C GLY A 23 13.22 -31.14 -1.83
N GLY A 24 12.35 -30.34 -1.18
CA GLY A 24 11.37 -30.85 -0.25
C GLY A 24 9.96 -30.34 -0.47
N SER A 25 8.98 -31.12 -0.11
CA SER A 25 7.54 -30.83 -0.17
C SER A 25 7.09 -29.65 0.72
N GLU A 26 8.00 -29.08 1.53
CA GLU A 26 7.73 -27.94 2.41
C GLU A 26 7.55 -26.62 1.65
N ASN A 27 8.00 -26.53 0.39
CA ASN A 27 7.87 -25.33 -0.43
C ASN A 27 6.45 -25.10 -0.98
N ALA A 28 5.62 -26.13 -0.99
CA ALA A 28 4.24 -26.03 -1.47
C ALA A 28 3.30 -25.26 -0.51
N ALA A 29 3.74 -25.00 0.73
CA ALA A 29 2.92 -24.35 1.76
C ALA A 29 3.23 -22.84 1.95
N ARG A 30 4.24 -22.30 1.25
CA ARG A 30 4.52 -20.86 1.32
C ARG A 30 3.65 -20.14 0.29
N GLY A 31 2.52 -19.62 0.76
CA GLY A 31 1.69 -18.72 -0.03
C GLY A 31 2.47 -17.49 -0.48
N ILE A 32 2.18 -16.99 -1.67
CA ILE A 32 2.63 -15.68 -2.12
C ILE A 32 1.60 -14.66 -1.63
N SER A 33 2.05 -13.64 -0.89
CA SER A 33 1.24 -12.47 -0.61
C SER A 33 1.76 -11.33 -1.49
N MET A 34 0.93 -10.87 -2.43
CA MET A 34 1.31 -9.84 -3.40
C MET A 34 0.11 -8.95 -3.68
N VAL A 35 0.36 -7.65 -3.74
CA VAL A 35 -0.60 -6.65 -4.23
C VAL A 35 -0.04 -6.03 -5.49
N GLN A 36 -0.82 -6.06 -6.57
CA GLN A 36 -0.52 -5.38 -7.81
C GLN A 36 -1.44 -4.16 -7.96
N LEU A 37 -0.84 -2.99 -8.08
CA LEU A 37 -1.56 -1.73 -8.31
C LEU A 37 -1.44 -1.32 -9.78
N TRP A 38 -2.56 -0.96 -10.38
CA TRP A 38 -2.65 -0.38 -11.72
C TRP A 38 -2.92 1.10 -11.58
N ILE A 39 -1.95 1.92 -11.97
CA ILE A 39 -2.03 3.37 -11.85
C ILE A 39 -2.14 3.97 -13.25
N ALA A 40 -3.22 4.74 -13.49
CA ALA A 40 -3.37 5.50 -14.73
C ALA A 40 -2.33 6.63 -14.76
N LEU A 41 -1.54 6.67 -15.84
CA LEU A 41 -0.52 7.71 -16.01
C LEU A 41 -1.09 8.94 -16.72
N PRO A 42 -0.54 10.14 -16.49
CA PRO A 42 -0.90 11.35 -17.23
C PRO A 42 -0.78 11.12 -18.74
N THR A 43 -1.75 11.58 -19.50
CA THR A 43 -1.81 11.40 -20.96
C THR A 43 -1.20 12.57 -21.76
N ASP A 44 -0.92 13.68 -21.09
CA ASP A 44 -0.33 14.89 -21.63
C ASP A 44 1.21 14.85 -21.68
N GLN A 45 1.80 13.80 -21.11
CA GLN A 45 3.24 13.59 -21.05
C GLN A 45 3.65 12.31 -21.80
N LYS A 46 4.79 12.37 -22.48
CA LYS A 46 5.40 11.17 -23.04
C LYS A 46 6.22 10.47 -21.96
N ILE A 47 5.70 9.38 -21.44
CA ILE A 47 6.38 8.56 -20.45
C ILE A 47 7.02 7.37 -21.14
N GLU A 48 8.33 7.28 -21.03
CA GLU A 48 9.08 6.16 -21.60
C GLU A 48 8.90 4.89 -20.75
N ARG A 49 8.94 3.74 -21.42
CA ARG A 49 8.88 2.44 -20.74
C ARG A 49 10.06 2.26 -19.83
N SER A 50 9.80 1.88 -18.60
CA SER A 50 10.86 1.59 -17.62
C SER A 50 10.42 0.48 -16.68
N PHE A 51 11.40 -0.17 -16.08
CA PHE A 51 11.23 -1.16 -15.05
C PHE A 51 12.22 -0.87 -13.93
N HIS A 52 11.73 -0.75 -12.70
CA HIS A 52 12.54 -0.44 -11.55
C HIS A 52 12.26 -1.44 -10.42
N HIS A 53 13.30 -1.80 -9.70
CA HIS A 53 13.20 -2.63 -8.51
C HIS A 53 13.74 -1.86 -7.32
N TYR A 54 12.94 -1.78 -6.24
CA TYR A 54 13.27 -1.07 -5.02
C TYR A 54 13.29 -2.08 -3.85
N PRO A 55 14.47 -2.63 -3.52
CA PRO A 55 14.60 -3.64 -2.46
C PRO A 55 14.43 -3.05 -1.07
N GLU A 56 14.74 -1.77 -0.91
CA GLU A 56 14.66 -1.04 0.35
C GLU A 56 13.62 0.06 0.25
N LEU A 57 12.70 0.10 1.20
CA LEU A 57 11.63 1.08 1.30
C LEU A 57 11.63 1.70 2.70
N PRO A 58 11.23 2.97 2.84
CA PRO A 58 11.06 3.59 4.15
C PRO A 58 10.11 2.76 5.02
N THR A 59 10.57 2.41 6.21
CA THR A 59 9.84 1.58 7.17
C THR A 59 9.91 2.22 8.53
N TRP A 60 8.78 2.30 9.22
CA TRP A 60 8.70 2.75 10.61
C TRP A 60 7.68 1.92 11.37
N SER A 61 7.61 2.11 12.68
CA SER A 61 6.56 1.51 13.52
C SER A 61 5.99 2.58 14.44
N GLU A 62 4.68 2.56 14.59
CA GLU A 62 3.97 3.29 15.63
C GLU A 62 3.29 2.25 16.52
N ASP A 63 3.64 2.23 17.80
CA ASP A 63 3.30 1.15 18.73
C ASP A 63 3.66 -0.24 18.13
N ASP A 64 2.70 -1.16 18.07
CA ASP A 64 2.87 -2.50 17.52
C ASP A 64 2.42 -2.61 16.04
N VAL A 65 2.33 -1.49 15.34
CA VAL A 65 1.98 -1.45 13.91
C VAL A 65 3.20 -1.07 13.08
N GLU A 66 3.58 -1.93 12.16
CA GLU A 66 4.65 -1.69 11.20
C GLU A 66 4.09 -1.12 9.91
N MET A 67 4.75 -0.10 9.38
CA MET A 67 4.37 0.59 8.17
C MET A 67 5.53 0.66 7.19
N ILE A 68 5.25 0.38 5.92
CA ILE A 68 6.22 0.46 4.82
C ILE A 68 5.65 1.38 3.75
N LEU A 69 6.33 2.49 3.50
CA LEU A 69 5.93 3.40 2.42
C LEU A 69 6.37 2.82 1.08
N THR A 70 5.41 2.33 0.32
CA THR A 70 5.66 1.70 -0.99
C THR A 70 5.77 2.69 -2.13
N THR A 71 5.07 3.82 -2.02
CA THR A 71 5.11 4.90 -3.01
C THR A 71 4.62 6.20 -2.37
N GLY A 72 5.08 7.32 -2.89
CA GLY A 72 4.66 8.65 -2.43
C GLY A 72 5.52 9.23 -1.34
N SER A 73 4.97 10.27 -0.74
CA SER A 73 5.46 10.92 0.47
C SER A 73 4.40 10.81 1.55
N TYR A 74 4.80 10.63 2.78
CA TYR A 74 3.89 10.52 3.91
C TYR A 74 4.49 11.14 5.17
N THR A 75 3.68 11.94 5.86
CA THR A 75 4.03 12.50 7.18
C THR A 75 3.22 11.75 8.24
N ASN A 76 3.92 11.12 9.17
CA ASN A 76 3.31 10.32 10.23
C ASN A 76 2.71 11.19 11.37
N THR A 77 2.14 10.55 12.37
CA THR A 77 1.51 11.23 13.53
C THR A 77 2.50 11.96 14.42
N SER A 78 3.79 11.69 14.28
CA SER A 78 4.89 12.36 15.00
C SER A 78 5.55 13.50 14.20
N ASP A 79 4.93 13.95 13.10
CA ASP A 79 5.44 14.97 12.18
C ASP A 79 6.77 14.56 11.47
N GLU A 80 7.05 13.27 11.37
CA GLU A 80 8.17 12.74 10.61
C GLU A 80 7.73 12.43 9.17
N THR A 81 8.48 12.93 8.19
CA THR A 81 8.15 12.76 6.77
C THR A 81 9.05 11.71 6.11
N PHE A 82 8.45 10.77 5.42
CA PHE A 82 9.08 9.72 4.64
C PHE A 82 8.82 9.95 3.16
N GLU A 83 9.80 9.63 2.32
CA GLU A 83 9.70 9.66 0.86
C GLU A 83 10.10 8.32 0.28
N ALA A 84 9.21 7.70 -0.50
CA ALA A 84 9.52 6.47 -1.21
C ALA A 84 10.40 6.76 -2.44
N PRO A 85 11.38 5.89 -2.74
CA PRO A 85 12.24 6.07 -3.91
C PRO A 85 11.54 5.76 -5.25
N THR A 86 10.29 5.31 -5.21
CA THR A 86 9.51 4.89 -6.38
C THR A 86 9.17 6.09 -7.26
N ILE A 87 9.32 5.92 -8.59
CA ILE A 87 8.98 6.97 -9.55
C ILE A 87 7.48 7.22 -9.54
N GLN A 88 7.11 8.49 -9.50
CA GLN A 88 5.73 8.96 -9.52
C GLN A 88 5.53 9.96 -10.66
N TYR A 89 4.34 9.93 -11.26
CA TYR A 89 3.90 10.87 -12.29
C TYR A 89 2.66 11.66 -11.89
N SER A 90 2.10 11.37 -10.73
CA SER A 90 1.03 12.09 -10.04
C SER A 90 1.25 11.98 -8.54
N LYS A 91 0.60 12.82 -7.77
CA LYS A 91 0.67 12.71 -6.31
C LYS A 91 -0.14 11.51 -5.85
N LEU A 92 0.51 10.62 -5.13
CA LEU A 92 -0.09 9.41 -4.59
C LEU A 92 0.65 8.95 -3.33
N VAL A 93 0.01 8.10 -2.57
CA VAL A 93 0.59 7.45 -1.40
C VAL A 93 0.18 5.98 -1.37
N GLY A 94 1.11 5.12 -1.01
CA GLY A 94 0.85 3.71 -0.78
C GLY A 94 1.63 3.24 0.44
N ILE A 95 0.92 2.72 1.43
CA ILE A 95 1.51 2.22 2.68
C ILE A 95 1.03 0.79 2.93
N ASP A 96 1.97 -0.12 3.10
CA ASP A 96 1.70 -1.45 3.62
C ASP A 96 1.72 -1.38 5.15
N VAL A 97 0.62 -1.74 5.79
CA VAL A 97 0.40 -1.63 7.24
C VAL A 97 0.20 -3.02 7.81
N TYR A 98 1.03 -3.40 8.78
CA TYR A 98 0.99 -4.70 9.43
C TYR A 98 0.85 -4.59 10.94
N PHE A 99 -0.20 -5.20 11.50
CA PHE A 99 -0.49 -5.24 12.93
C PHE A 99 0.22 -6.43 13.59
N LYS A 100 1.30 -6.15 14.34
CA LYS A 100 2.06 -7.16 15.10
C LYS A 100 1.31 -7.67 16.32
N GLN A 101 0.39 -6.86 16.84
CA GLN A 101 -0.52 -7.18 17.95
C GLN A 101 -1.91 -6.59 17.67
N ASP A 102 -2.90 -6.95 18.52
CA ASP A 102 -4.20 -6.27 18.53
C ASP A 102 -3.98 -4.80 18.86
N GLY A 103 -4.53 -3.88 18.07
CA GLY A 103 -4.33 -2.47 18.32
C GLY A 103 -5.00 -1.55 17.31
N GLU A 104 -4.61 -0.28 17.40
CA GLU A 104 -5.10 0.79 16.54
C GLU A 104 -3.92 1.45 15.79
N ALA A 105 -4.19 1.95 14.60
CA ALA A 105 -3.30 2.82 13.84
C ALA A 105 -4.04 4.09 13.44
N THR A 106 -3.35 5.21 13.46
CA THR A 106 -3.88 6.48 12.94
C THR A 106 -3.09 6.86 11.70
N LEU A 107 -3.77 7.05 10.58
CA LEU A 107 -3.16 7.46 9.33
C LEU A 107 -3.58 8.88 8.99
N ASN A 108 -2.60 9.76 8.78
CA ASN A 108 -2.83 11.13 8.35
C ASN A 108 -3.30 11.16 6.89
N LEU A 109 -4.15 12.13 6.58
CA LEU A 109 -4.74 12.34 5.26
C LEU A 109 -4.29 13.67 4.69
N GLU A 110 -3.90 13.68 3.42
CA GLU A 110 -3.70 14.90 2.66
C GLU A 110 -5.04 15.41 2.12
N PRO A 111 -5.28 16.73 2.16
CA PRO A 111 -6.42 17.33 1.48
C PRO A 111 -6.38 16.98 -0.02
N ASP A 112 -7.54 16.88 -0.64
CA ASP A 112 -7.69 16.64 -2.08
C ASP A 112 -7.29 15.24 -2.59
N PHE A 113 -6.90 14.31 -1.69
CA PHE A 113 -6.69 12.90 -2.04
C PHE A 113 -7.97 12.08 -1.85
N GLU A 114 -8.20 11.16 -2.75
CA GLU A 114 -9.09 10.02 -2.50
C GLU A 114 -8.32 8.89 -1.81
N TYR A 115 -8.98 8.15 -0.91
CA TYR A 115 -8.33 7.09 -0.15
C TYR A 115 -9.12 5.79 -0.14
N GLY A 116 -8.37 4.70 -0.04
CA GLY A 116 -8.91 3.38 0.16
C GLY A 116 -7.96 2.46 0.94
N ILE A 117 -8.53 1.41 1.48
CA ILE A 117 -7.80 0.30 2.10
C ILE A 117 -8.18 -1.01 1.43
N LEU A 118 -7.18 -1.80 1.07
CA LEU A 118 -7.33 -3.19 0.65
C LEU A 118 -6.83 -4.07 1.79
N VAL A 119 -7.70 -4.94 2.32
CA VAL A 119 -7.32 -5.91 3.36
C VAL A 119 -6.74 -7.15 2.68
N SER A 120 -5.44 -7.38 2.83
CA SER A 120 -4.78 -8.57 2.29
C SER A 120 -4.83 -9.76 3.24
N GLU A 121 -4.81 -9.50 4.55
CA GLU A 121 -4.89 -10.53 5.58
C GLU A 121 -5.72 -10.03 6.78
N GLY A 122 -6.61 -10.87 7.31
CA GLY A 122 -7.41 -10.57 8.49
C GLY A 122 -8.61 -9.67 8.22
N GLU A 123 -8.90 -8.76 9.14
CA GLU A 123 -9.98 -7.77 9.06
C GLU A 123 -9.58 -6.47 9.75
N VAL A 124 -10.12 -5.35 9.27
CA VAL A 124 -9.89 -4.03 9.86
C VAL A 124 -11.22 -3.31 10.08
N ALA A 125 -11.35 -2.66 11.21
CA ALA A 125 -12.44 -1.75 11.51
C ALA A 125 -11.99 -0.30 11.32
N SER A 126 -12.82 0.49 10.63
CA SER A 126 -12.62 1.94 10.45
C SER A 126 -13.97 2.62 10.34
N GLU A 127 -14.15 3.77 10.99
CA GLU A 127 -15.38 4.59 10.92
C GLU A 127 -16.68 3.78 11.16
N GLY A 128 -16.63 2.84 12.11
CA GLY A 128 -17.77 1.99 12.45
C GLY A 128 -18.11 0.89 11.43
N LYS A 129 -17.29 0.71 10.42
CA LYS A 129 -17.42 -0.35 9.40
C LYS A 129 -16.29 -1.36 9.59
N VAL A 130 -16.57 -2.62 9.24
CA VAL A 130 -15.57 -3.69 9.22
C VAL A 130 -15.34 -4.11 7.77
N CYS A 131 -14.10 -4.10 7.36
CA CYS A 131 -13.63 -4.57 6.06
C CYS A 131 -12.88 -5.88 6.26
N GLN A 132 -13.27 -6.91 5.53
CA GLN A 132 -12.70 -8.25 5.62
C GLN A 132 -11.65 -8.48 4.53
N GLN A 133 -10.92 -9.57 4.67
CA GLN A 133 -9.93 -9.99 3.68
C GLN A 133 -10.49 -9.97 2.25
N ASP A 134 -9.64 -9.56 1.31
CA ASP A 134 -9.93 -9.41 -0.12
C ASP A 134 -10.99 -8.34 -0.45
N GLN A 135 -11.31 -7.48 0.51
CA GLN A 135 -12.20 -6.33 0.28
C GLN A 135 -11.39 -5.03 0.13
N LEU A 136 -11.80 -4.23 -0.85
CA LEU A 136 -11.36 -2.85 -1.01
C LEU A 136 -12.45 -1.91 -0.45
N PHE A 137 -12.09 -1.14 0.55
CA PHE A 137 -12.95 -0.11 1.13
C PHE A 137 -12.46 1.27 0.66
N ARG A 138 -13.32 2.04 -0.01
CA ARG A 138 -13.08 3.45 -0.35
C ARG A 138 -13.69 4.35 0.72
N PHE A 139 -12.93 5.31 1.19
CA PHE A 139 -13.44 6.37 2.05
C PHE A 139 -14.27 7.35 1.21
N HIS A 140 -15.38 7.82 1.77
CA HIS A 140 -16.18 8.84 1.08
C HIS A 140 -15.52 10.22 1.23
N ASP A 141 -15.75 11.07 0.24
CA ASP A 141 -15.19 12.44 0.21
C ASP A 141 -15.60 13.24 1.46
N SER A 142 -16.81 13.00 2.01
CA SER A 142 -17.26 13.61 3.28
C SER A 142 -16.46 13.15 4.50
N ASP A 143 -15.93 11.93 4.48
CA ASP A 143 -15.18 11.36 5.59
C ASP A 143 -13.74 11.91 5.56
N VAL A 144 -13.20 12.14 4.35
CA VAL A 144 -11.85 12.66 4.11
C VAL A 144 -11.80 14.19 4.24
N ALA A 145 -12.73 14.92 3.63
CA ALA A 145 -12.72 16.39 3.58
C ALA A 145 -12.78 17.07 4.95
N ASN A 146 -13.34 16.39 5.96
CA ASN A 146 -13.48 16.90 7.32
C ASN A 146 -12.51 16.26 8.33
N SER A 147 -11.78 15.26 7.94
CA SER A 147 -10.84 14.53 8.80
C SER A 147 -9.42 14.73 8.33
N LYS A 148 -8.52 15.07 9.26
CA LYS A 148 -7.06 15.10 8.99
C LYS A 148 -6.42 13.73 9.10
N SER A 149 -7.15 12.75 9.58
CA SER A 149 -6.66 11.37 9.79
C SER A 149 -7.82 10.40 9.87
N ILE A 150 -7.53 9.14 9.65
CA ILE A 150 -8.41 8.00 9.89
C ILE A 150 -7.83 7.10 10.97
N LYS A 151 -8.72 6.42 11.70
CA LYS A 151 -8.35 5.41 12.68
C LYS A 151 -8.71 4.03 12.17
N LEU A 152 -7.78 3.12 12.29
CA LEU A 152 -7.91 1.72 11.94
C LEU A 152 -7.73 0.90 13.22
N ALA A 153 -8.62 -0.06 13.46
CA ALA A 153 -8.48 -1.02 14.55
C ALA A 153 -8.46 -2.43 13.98
N ALA A 154 -7.47 -3.22 14.38
CA ALA A 154 -7.31 -4.55 13.84
C ALA A 154 -6.71 -5.52 14.86
N LYS A 155 -6.83 -6.81 14.55
CA LYS A 155 -6.21 -7.90 15.29
C LYS A 155 -4.80 -8.15 14.82
N LYS A 156 -4.02 -8.78 15.70
CA LYS A 156 -2.70 -9.32 15.36
C LYS A 156 -2.75 -10.13 14.05
N GLY A 157 -1.77 -9.89 13.18
CA GLY A 157 -1.63 -10.57 11.89
C GLY A 157 -2.43 -9.94 10.76
N THR A 158 -3.23 -8.90 11.04
CA THR A 158 -3.91 -8.15 9.98
C THR A 158 -2.92 -7.35 9.15
N ARG A 159 -3.07 -7.40 7.84
CA ARG A 159 -2.27 -6.64 6.89
C ARG A 159 -3.16 -5.95 5.88
N ILE A 160 -2.91 -4.68 5.67
CA ILE A 160 -3.66 -3.87 4.72
C ILE A 160 -2.71 -3.07 3.82
N MET A 161 -3.18 -2.76 2.62
CA MET A 161 -2.59 -1.74 1.76
C MET A 161 -3.47 -0.48 1.84
N PHE A 162 -2.93 0.59 2.40
CA PHE A 162 -3.52 1.93 2.37
C PHE A 162 -3.04 2.64 1.11
N ILE A 163 -3.96 3.14 0.33
CA ILE A 163 -3.69 3.79 -0.95
C ILE A 163 -4.44 5.12 -1.04
N GLY A 164 -3.80 6.11 -1.62
CA GLY A 164 -4.43 7.42 -1.88
C GLY A 164 -3.76 8.17 -3.02
N GLY A 165 -4.43 9.18 -3.52
CA GLY A 165 -3.93 10.05 -4.58
C GLY A 165 -4.96 11.06 -5.07
N GLU A 166 -4.46 12.02 -5.88
CA GLU A 166 -5.27 13.03 -6.61
C GLU A 166 -6.06 12.40 -7.75
#